data_7d030124a9989b302d364e948c8dc25a
#
_entry.id   7d030124a9989b302d364e948c8dc25a
#
_cell.length_a   1.000
_cell.length_b   1.000
_cell.length_c   1.000
_cell.angle_alpha   90.00
_cell.angle_beta   90.00
_cell.angle_gamma   90.00
#
_symmetry.space_group_name_H-M   'P 1'
#
loop_
_entity.id
_entity.type
_entity.pdbx_description
1 polymer ?
#
loop_
_entity_poly.entity_id
_entity_poly.type
_entity_poly.pdbx_seq_one_letter_code
_entity_poly.pdbx_strand_id
1 'polypeptide(L)'
;MSGIDLRIKKLFKDKKNLIISALDHVMSYGDQPGIEDSRKAIESCQGTDALLLPRFMLKRNWDLFGTQSSPMPVVRVNWSSAFYYPLEYRKGYTSIATSVEDAVQAGAELIICSLFLENGDEAMETENADIFSEVVRQKERLGIPLIGECYVVEHKEKTPEEVHMKVKRVTRIMAELGADLIKCFYTGDRFQEVADNTPVPVFTIGAEKLDTDLAVLDKAWNSVKRGARGIIFGRNIFMAKDPAKLRKALNDVVNQGARPEDAVRKHGLK
;
A
#
# COMPACT_ATOMS: atom_id res chain seq x y z
N MET A 1 16.02 -20.67 0.71
CA MET A 1 15.99 -19.20 0.69
C MET A 1 15.76 -18.77 -0.75
N SER A 2 14.65 -18.12 -1.04
CA SER A 2 14.29 -17.64 -2.39
C SER A 2 14.68 -16.17 -2.57
N GLY A 3 14.61 -15.68 -3.81
CA GLY A 3 14.76 -14.24 -4.08
C GLY A 3 13.70 -13.40 -3.36
N ILE A 4 12.49 -13.97 -3.16
CA ILE A 4 11.40 -13.36 -2.40
C ILE A 4 11.80 -13.18 -0.94
N ASP A 5 12.27 -14.24 -0.26
CA ASP A 5 12.68 -14.19 1.15
C ASP A 5 13.78 -13.15 1.38
N LEU A 6 14.76 -13.08 0.46
CA LEU A 6 15.86 -12.13 0.56
C LEU A 6 15.37 -10.68 0.45
N ARG A 7 14.46 -10.39 -0.49
CA ARG A 7 13.90 -9.05 -0.65
C ARG A 7 13.01 -8.64 0.52
N ILE A 8 12.21 -9.55 1.07
CA ILE A 8 11.40 -9.30 2.27
C ILE A 8 12.32 -9.03 3.47
N LYS A 9 13.36 -9.83 3.67
CA LYS A 9 14.35 -9.60 4.72
C LYS A 9 15.04 -8.24 4.56
N LYS A 10 15.41 -7.86 3.34
CA LYS A 10 16.00 -6.56 3.02
C LYS A 10 15.04 -5.40 3.29
N LEU A 11 13.74 -5.57 2.99
CA LEU A 11 12.70 -4.58 3.25
C LEU A 11 12.52 -4.31 4.75
N PHE A 12 12.37 -5.36 5.53
CA PHE A 12 12.19 -5.23 6.98
C PHE A 12 13.48 -4.82 7.69
N LYS A 13 14.66 -5.25 7.18
CA LYS A 13 15.93 -5.12 7.90
C LYS A 13 15.76 -5.68 9.32
N ASP A 14 15.97 -4.84 10.33
CA ASP A 14 15.76 -5.18 11.75
C ASP A 14 14.49 -4.52 12.32
N LYS A 15 13.65 -3.91 11.47
CA LYS A 15 12.42 -3.23 11.88
C LYS A 15 11.28 -4.21 12.11
N LYS A 16 10.49 -3.95 13.14
CA LYS A 16 9.25 -4.67 13.37
C LYS A 16 8.16 -4.19 12.39
N ASN A 17 8.08 -2.90 12.14
CA ASN A 17 7.05 -2.29 11.31
C ASN A 17 7.65 -1.42 10.21
N LEU A 18 6.90 -1.17 9.14
CA LEU A 18 7.34 -0.41 7.98
C LEU A 18 6.43 0.79 7.71
N ILE A 19 7.02 1.82 7.12
CA ILE A 19 6.31 2.96 6.55
C ILE A 19 6.55 2.95 5.04
N ILE A 20 5.51 2.69 4.27
CA ILE A 20 5.55 2.69 2.82
C ILE A 20 4.74 3.89 2.32
N SER A 21 5.34 4.70 1.47
CA SER A 21 4.62 5.79 0.79
C SER A 21 4.05 5.30 -0.54
N ALA A 22 2.90 5.88 -0.97
CA ALA A 22 2.24 5.49 -2.21
C ALA A 22 1.99 6.72 -3.11
N LEU A 23 2.53 6.68 -4.33
CA LEU A 23 2.38 7.70 -5.39
C LEU A 23 1.70 7.16 -6.66
N ASP A 24 1.17 5.96 -6.61
CA ASP A 24 0.51 5.29 -7.74
C ASP A 24 -0.86 5.88 -8.11
N HIS A 25 -1.35 6.83 -7.34
CA HIS A 25 -2.60 7.54 -7.57
C HIS A 25 -2.69 8.20 -8.96
N VAL A 26 -1.56 8.67 -9.51
CA VAL A 26 -1.51 9.25 -10.88
C VAL A 26 -1.95 8.27 -11.95
N MET A 27 -1.81 6.98 -11.72
CA MET A 27 -2.23 5.93 -12.64
C MET A 27 -3.77 5.77 -12.71
N SER A 28 -4.44 6.20 -11.64
CA SER A 28 -5.90 6.04 -11.48
C SER A 28 -6.64 7.37 -11.60
N TYR A 29 -6.09 8.44 -11.06
CA TYR A 29 -6.78 9.73 -10.95
C TYR A 29 -6.16 10.83 -11.79
N GLY A 30 -5.03 10.56 -12.46
CA GLY A 30 -4.28 11.58 -13.17
C GLY A 30 -3.62 12.55 -12.19
N ASP A 31 -3.71 13.82 -12.50
CA ASP A 31 -3.10 14.90 -11.71
C ASP A 31 -3.80 15.11 -10.36
N GLN A 32 -3.00 15.24 -9.31
CA GLN A 32 -3.49 15.48 -7.94
C GLN A 32 -2.54 16.42 -7.18
N PRO A 33 -3.07 17.22 -6.22
CA PRO A 33 -2.24 18.07 -5.38
C PRO A 33 -1.10 17.31 -4.69
N GLY A 34 0.13 17.77 -4.87
CA GLY A 34 1.33 17.18 -4.28
C GLY A 34 2.01 16.08 -5.09
N ILE A 35 1.47 15.70 -6.26
CA ILE A 35 2.10 14.76 -7.20
C ILE A 35 2.11 15.25 -8.64
N GLU A 36 1.88 16.54 -8.87
CA GLU A 36 1.96 17.19 -10.18
C GLU A 36 3.39 17.10 -10.76
N ASP A 37 4.39 17.26 -9.88
CA ASP A 37 5.79 17.03 -10.18
C ASP A 37 6.25 15.72 -9.58
N SER A 38 6.41 14.70 -10.42
CA SER A 38 6.77 13.36 -9.97
C SER A 38 8.09 13.29 -9.19
N ARG A 39 9.08 14.14 -9.57
CA ARG A 39 10.37 14.16 -8.90
C ARG A 39 10.24 14.72 -7.47
N LYS A 40 9.58 15.87 -7.31
CA LYS A 40 9.32 16.46 -5.99
C LYS A 40 8.49 15.54 -5.11
N ALA A 41 7.50 14.85 -5.69
CA ALA A 41 6.70 13.88 -4.95
C ALA A 41 7.55 12.72 -4.41
N ILE A 42 8.46 12.16 -5.23
CA ILE A 42 9.39 11.12 -4.80
C ILE A 42 10.35 11.66 -3.73
N GLU A 43 10.93 12.84 -3.92
CA GLU A 43 11.80 13.49 -2.94
C GLU A 43 11.07 13.72 -1.60
N SER A 44 9.79 14.13 -1.66
CA SER A 44 8.96 14.29 -0.44
C SER A 44 8.75 12.97 0.32
N CYS A 45 8.88 11.81 -0.33
CA CYS A 45 8.72 10.49 0.25
C CYS A 45 10.07 9.80 0.61
N GLN A 46 11.21 10.44 0.37
CA GLN A 46 12.52 9.89 0.77
C GLN A 46 12.57 9.67 2.29
N GLY A 47 13.20 8.57 2.72
CA GLY A 47 13.26 8.20 4.13
C GLY A 47 12.09 7.33 4.63
N THR A 48 11.17 6.91 3.75
CA THR A 48 10.27 5.77 3.99
C THR A 48 10.98 4.45 3.61
N ASP A 49 10.47 3.31 4.07
CA ASP A 49 11.10 2.00 3.83
C ASP A 49 10.95 1.54 2.37
N ALA A 50 9.79 1.84 1.78
CA ALA A 50 9.53 1.58 0.37
C ALA A 50 8.63 2.67 -0.23
N LEU A 51 8.62 2.76 -1.55
CA LEU A 51 7.81 3.72 -2.30
C LEU A 51 7.07 3.02 -3.43
N LEU A 52 5.74 3.04 -3.35
CA LEU A 52 4.84 2.51 -4.35
C LEU A 52 4.58 3.55 -5.44
N LEU A 53 4.84 3.21 -6.69
CA LEU A 53 4.71 4.11 -7.83
C LEU A 53 4.46 3.35 -9.15
N PRO A 54 3.99 4.03 -10.22
CA PRO A 54 3.93 3.44 -11.55
C PRO A 54 5.32 3.21 -12.15
N ARG A 55 5.44 2.19 -13.01
CA ARG A 55 6.67 1.83 -13.72
C ARG A 55 7.37 3.04 -14.37
N PHE A 56 6.63 3.84 -15.13
CA PHE A 56 7.22 4.97 -15.86
C PHE A 56 7.61 6.15 -14.96
N MET A 57 6.99 6.30 -13.79
CA MET A 57 7.46 7.26 -12.79
C MET A 57 8.82 6.81 -12.22
N LEU A 58 9.00 5.53 -11.93
CA LEU A 58 10.29 4.96 -11.53
C LEU A 58 11.35 5.18 -12.61
N LYS A 59 11.05 4.81 -13.86
CA LYS A 59 12.01 4.95 -14.97
C LYS A 59 12.46 6.38 -15.22
N ARG A 60 11.57 7.37 -15.10
CA ARG A 60 11.94 8.79 -15.31
C ARG A 60 12.74 9.40 -14.17
N ASN A 61 12.72 8.77 -12.98
CA ASN A 61 13.36 9.29 -11.76
C ASN A 61 14.29 8.25 -11.12
N TRP A 62 14.86 7.35 -11.92
CA TRP A 62 15.70 6.23 -11.46
C TRP A 62 16.87 6.68 -10.57
N ASP A 63 17.43 7.85 -10.83
CA ASP A 63 18.54 8.44 -10.10
C ASP A 63 18.24 8.71 -8.63
N LEU A 64 16.95 8.83 -8.25
CA LEU A 64 16.52 9.00 -6.86
C LEU A 64 16.51 7.69 -6.06
N PHE A 65 16.76 6.55 -6.70
CA PHE A 65 16.72 5.20 -6.10
C PHE A 65 18.09 4.51 -6.03
N GLY A 66 19.14 5.20 -6.40
CA GLY A 66 20.50 4.64 -6.52
C GLY A 66 21.31 4.60 -5.24
N THR A 67 20.77 4.97 -4.07
CA THR A 67 21.52 5.01 -2.81
C THR A 67 20.99 3.99 -1.80
N GLN A 68 21.83 3.61 -0.82
CA GLN A 68 21.42 2.68 0.24
C GLN A 68 20.30 3.22 1.15
N SER A 69 20.14 4.54 1.19
CA SER A 69 19.09 5.22 1.96
C SER A 69 17.81 5.44 1.17
N SER A 70 17.81 5.16 -0.13
CA SER A 70 16.62 5.28 -0.97
C SER A 70 15.56 4.25 -0.56
N PRO A 71 14.25 4.60 -0.64
CA PRO A 71 13.19 3.63 -0.40
C PRO A 71 13.22 2.53 -1.46
N MET A 72 12.84 1.30 -1.07
CA MET A 72 12.73 0.20 -2.03
C MET A 72 11.58 0.46 -3.01
N PRO A 73 11.83 0.39 -4.35
CA PRO A 73 10.76 0.62 -5.32
C PRO A 73 9.74 -0.51 -5.32
N VAL A 74 8.45 -0.14 -5.18
CA VAL A 74 7.31 -1.03 -5.37
C VAL A 74 6.56 -0.60 -6.61
N VAL A 75 6.43 -1.46 -7.62
CA VAL A 75 5.75 -1.11 -8.87
C VAL A 75 4.34 -1.69 -8.91
N ARG A 76 3.34 -0.83 -9.19
CA ARG A 76 1.98 -1.27 -9.48
C ARG A 76 1.93 -1.94 -10.84
N VAL A 77 1.43 -3.20 -10.88
CA VAL A 77 1.35 -3.98 -12.12
C VAL A 77 -0.03 -3.96 -12.76
N ASN A 78 -1.09 -3.71 -12.00
CA ASN A 78 -2.45 -3.68 -12.52
C ASN A 78 -3.08 -2.28 -12.51
N TRP A 79 -4.01 -2.07 -13.41
CA TRP A 79 -4.98 -0.98 -13.42
C TRP A 79 -6.38 -1.54 -13.19
N SER A 80 -7.27 -0.79 -12.55
CA SER A 80 -8.65 -1.23 -12.33
C SER A 80 -9.64 -0.08 -12.41
N SER A 81 -10.83 -0.36 -12.94
CA SER A 81 -11.97 0.55 -12.93
C SER A 81 -12.49 0.86 -11.53
N ALA A 82 -12.19 0.03 -10.52
CA ALA A 82 -12.56 0.26 -9.13
C ALA A 82 -12.06 1.60 -8.57
N PHE A 83 -10.95 2.12 -9.09
CA PHE A 83 -10.41 3.41 -8.68
C PHE A 83 -11.23 4.61 -9.18
N TYR A 84 -12.13 4.40 -10.15
CA TYR A 84 -13.03 5.42 -10.68
C TYR A 84 -14.41 5.42 -10.01
N TYR A 85 -14.48 4.96 -8.75
CA TYR A 85 -15.71 5.01 -7.97
C TYR A 85 -16.44 6.38 -7.97
N PRO A 86 -15.74 7.53 -7.95
CA PRO A 86 -16.40 8.84 -8.09
C PRO A 86 -17.14 9.04 -9.42
N LEU A 87 -16.81 8.26 -10.46
CA LEU A 87 -17.49 8.24 -11.75
C LEU A 87 -18.59 7.16 -11.83
N GLU A 88 -19.05 6.69 -10.65
CA GLU A 88 -20.09 5.67 -10.52
C GLU A 88 -19.71 4.28 -11.03
N TYR A 89 -18.42 4.00 -11.21
CA TYR A 89 -17.96 2.65 -11.51
C TYR A 89 -18.01 1.80 -10.25
N ARG A 90 -18.86 0.78 -10.23
CA ARG A 90 -19.12 -0.07 -9.05
C ARG A 90 -18.44 -1.43 -9.11
N LYS A 91 -17.95 -1.79 -10.29
CA LYS A 91 -17.25 -3.05 -10.52
C LYS A 91 -15.74 -2.83 -10.48
N GLY A 92 -14.99 -3.86 -10.19
CA GLY A 92 -13.54 -3.82 -10.13
C GLY A 92 -12.90 -4.58 -11.28
N TYR A 93 -13.26 -4.27 -12.54
CA TYR A 93 -12.57 -4.84 -13.69
C TYR A 93 -11.10 -4.48 -13.66
N THR A 94 -10.26 -5.48 -13.83
CA THR A 94 -8.80 -5.36 -13.73
C THR A 94 -8.12 -5.68 -15.05
N SER A 95 -7.01 -5.04 -15.33
CA SER A 95 -6.10 -5.37 -16.43
C SER A 95 -4.64 -5.24 -15.98
N ILE A 96 -3.75 -5.97 -16.63
CA ILE A 96 -2.30 -5.81 -16.44
C ILE A 96 -1.83 -4.58 -17.21
N ALA A 97 -1.35 -3.58 -16.51
CA ALA A 97 -0.76 -2.36 -17.07
C ALA A 97 0.76 -2.45 -17.23
N THR A 98 1.38 -3.33 -16.45
CA THR A 98 2.83 -3.59 -16.46
C THR A 98 3.06 -5.06 -16.15
N SER A 99 3.79 -5.80 -16.99
CA SER A 99 4.17 -7.18 -16.66
C SER A 99 5.12 -7.19 -15.47
N VAL A 100 5.19 -8.31 -14.75
CA VAL A 100 6.15 -8.45 -13.64
C VAL A 100 7.59 -8.34 -14.14
N GLU A 101 7.88 -8.90 -15.30
CA GLU A 101 9.19 -8.77 -15.95
C GLU A 101 9.56 -7.32 -16.23
N ASP A 102 8.64 -6.56 -16.82
CA ASP A 102 8.82 -5.13 -17.08
C ASP A 102 9.02 -4.30 -15.82
N ALA A 103 8.36 -4.68 -14.72
CA ALA A 103 8.56 -4.03 -13.42
C ALA A 103 9.98 -4.30 -12.88
N VAL A 104 10.44 -5.54 -12.96
CA VAL A 104 11.81 -5.94 -12.57
C VAL A 104 12.85 -5.22 -13.43
N GLN A 105 12.66 -5.17 -14.75
CA GLN A 105 13.56 -4.45 -15.65
C GLN A 105 13.63 -2.94 -15.35
N ALA A 106 12.54 -2.37 -14.83
CA ALA A 106 12.52 -0.97 -14.40
C ALA A 106 13.19 -0.71 -13.04
N GLY A 107 13.60 -1.76 -12.33
CA GLY A 107 14.25 -1.68 -11.01
C GLY A 107 13.32 -1.92 -9.83
N ALA A 108 12.15 -2.55 -10.03
CA ALA A 108 11.27 -2.91 -8.92
C ALA A 108 11.94 -3.94 -8.00
N GLU A 109 11.86 -3.71 -6.70
CA GLU A 109 12.25 -4.67 -5.66
C GLU A 109 11.03 -5.42 -5.10
N LEU A 110 9.83 -4.84 -5.23
CA LEU A 110 8.53 -5.43 -4.95
C LEU A 110 7.54 -5.03 -6.04
N ILE A 111 6.46 -5.79 -6.15
CA ILE A 111 5.30 -5.42 -6.97
C ILE A 111 4.04 -5.37 -6.13
N ILE A 112 3.01 -4.67 -6.63
CA ILE A 112 1.68 -4.65 -6.04
C ILE A 112 0.61 -4.92 -7.09
N CYS A 113 -0.35 -5.79 -6.74
CA CYS A 113 -1.52 -6.09 -7.53
C CYS A 113 -2.77 -6.05 -6.65
N SER A 114 -3.81 -5.33 -7.09
CA SER A 114 -5.11 -5.35 -6.40
C SER A 114 -5.94 -6.56 -6.86
N LEU A 115 -6.71 -7.12 -5.94
CA LEU A 115 -7.71 -8.16 -6.22
C LEU A 115 -9.07 -7.69 -5.68
N PHE A 116 -10.07 -7.63 -6.57
CA PHE A 116 -11.43 -7.22 -6.26
C PHE A 116 -12.34 -8.43 -6.27
N LEU A 117 -12.85 -8.79 -5.09
CA LEU A 117 -13.78 -9.90 -4.85
C LEU A 117 -15.00 -9.42 -4.09
N GLU A 118 -16.04 -10.23 -4.05
CA GLU A 118 -17.32 -9.97 -3.35
C GLU A 118 -18.02 -8.68 -3.82
N ASN A 119 -17.99 -8.42 -5.13
CA ASN A 119 -18.68 -7.30 -5.76
C ASN A 119 -19.96 -7.74 -6.48
N GLY A 120 -20.32 -9.03 -6.39
CA GLY A 120 -21.56 -9.58 -6.94
C GLY A 120 -21.55 -9.83 -8.44
N ASP A 121 -20.38 -10.01 -9.05
CA ASP A 121 -20.21 -10.35 -10.48
C ASP A 121 -19.20 -11.51 -10.61
N GLU A 122 -19.71 -12.73 -10.69
CA GLU A 122 -18.89 -13.96 -10.71
C GLU A 122 -17.88 -13.98 -11.87
N ALA A 123 -18.29 -13.51 -13.05
CA ALA A 123 -17.44 -13.53 -14.24
C ALA A 123 -16.24 -12.58 -14.06
N MET A 124 -16.50 -11.37 -13.60
CA MET A 124 -15.47 -10.37 -13.32
C MET A 124 -14.54 -10.84 -12.20
N GLU A 125 -15.09 -11.42 -11.12
CA GLU A 125 -14.29 -11.89 -9.98
C GLU A 125 -13.39 -13.06 -10.37
N THR A 126 -13.89 -13.96 -11.24
CA THR A 126 -13.10 -15.06 -11.81
C THR A 126 -11.95 -14.51 -12.66
N GLU A 127 -12.23 -13.55 -13.55
CA GLU A 127 -11.20 -12.90 -14.38
C GLU A 127 -10.14 -12.18 -13.51
N ASN A 128 -10.58 -11.47 -12.48
CA ASN A 128 -9.67 -10.82 -11.53
C ASN A 128 -8.77 -11.83 -10.79
N ALA A 129 -9.31 -12.98 -10.41
CA ALA A 129 -8.56 -14.05 -9.77
C ALA A 129 -7.55 -14.70 -10.71
N ASP A 130 -7.90 -14.88 -12.00
CA ASP A 130 -6.99 -15.39 -13.03
C ASP A 130 -5.83 -14.42 -13.28
N ILE A 131 -6.11 -13.14 -13.39
CA ILE A 131 -5.10 -12.08 -13.53
C ILE A 131 -4.15 -12.08 -12.32
N PHE A 132 -4.71 -12.12 -11.11
CA PHE A 132 -3.90 -12.16 -9.89
C PHE A 132 -3.02 -13.40 -9.83
N SER A 133 -3.57 -14.57 -10.17
CA SER A 133 -2.85 -15.84 -10.21
C SER A 133 -1.73 -15.85 -11.26
N GLU A 134 -1.92 -15.17 -12.40
CA GLU A 134 -0.85 -15.02 -13.40
C GLU A 134 0.28 -14.13 -12.87
N VAL A 135 -0.04 -13.04 -12.16
CA VAL A 135 0.98 -12.21 -11.48
C VAL A 135 1.76 -13.05 -10.46
N VAL A 136 1.07 -13.91 -9.70
CA VAL A 136 1.73 -14.83 -8.74
C VAL A 136 2.67 -15.80 -9.46
N ARG A 137 2.26 -16.42 -10.56
CA ARG A 137 3.16 -17.31 -11.34
C ARG A 137 4.41 -16.57 -11.84
N GLN A 138 4.25 -15.35 -12.31
CA GLN A 138 5.38 -14.54 -12.79
C GLN A 138 6.31 -14.11 -11.65
N LYS A 139 5.76 -13.67 -10.51
CA LYS A 139 6.58 -13.24 -9.37
C LYS A 139 7.41 -14.38 -8.77
N GLU A 140 6.85 -15.60 -8.75
CA GLU A 140 7.59 -16.79 -8.29
C GLU A 140 8.80 -17.08 -9.18
N ARG A 141 8.60 -17.06 -10.52
CA ARG A 141 9.69 -17.28 -11.47
C ARG A 141 10.82 -16.23 -11.36
N LEU A 142 10.46 -14.98 -11.07
CA LEU A 142 11.39 -13.85 -10.99
C LEU A 142 11.92 -13.61 -9.58
N GLY A 143 11.40 -14.31 -8.58
CA GLY A 143 11.82 -14.19 -7.19
C GLY A 143 11.55 -12.81 -6.58
N ILE A 144 10.45 -12.12 -7.00
CA ILE A 144 10.08 -10.80 -6.52
C ILE A 144 8.83 -10.87 -5.65
N PRO A 145 8.80 -10.21 -4.44
CA PRO A 145 7.64 -10.25 -3.56
C PRO A 145 6.44 -9.48 -4.11
N LEU A 146 5.24 -10.00 -3.85
CA LEU A 146 3.96 -9.40 -4.20
C LEU A 146 3.23 -8.85 -2.97
N ILE A 147 2.89 -7.56 -3.01
CA ILE A 147 1.90 -6.97 -2.13
C ILE A 147 0.52 -7.17 -2.77
N GLY A 148 -0.34 -7.95 -2.15
CA GLY A 148 -1.74 -8.05 -2.55
C GLY A 148 -2.54 -6.88 -1.97
N GLU A 149 -3.27 -6.13 -2.79
CA GLU A 149 -4.10 -5.02 -2.31
C GLU A 149 -5.57 -5.42 -2.27
N CYS A 150 -6.12 -5.56 -1.05
CA CYS A 150 -7.54 -5.72 -0.80
C CYS A 150 -8.20 -4.34 -0.70
N TYR A 151 -8.86 -3.90 -1.78
CA TYR A 151 -9.59 -2.65 -1.81
C TYR A 151 -11.10 -2.93 -1.86
N VAL A 152 -11.84 -2.39 -0.89
CA VAL A 152 -13.31 -2.49 -0.84
C VAL A 152 -13.88 -1.32 -1.63
N VAL A 153 -14.39 -1.59 -2.84
CA VAL A 153 -14.86 -0.57 -3.81
C VAL A 153 -15.94 0.31 -3.18
N GLU A 154 -16.94 -0.31 -2.58
CA GLU A 154 -18.14 0.35 -2.02
C GLU A 154 -18.02 0.65 -0.52
N HIS A 155 -16.79 0.85 -0.02
CA HIS A 155 -16.55 1.00 1.42
C HIS A 155 -17.36 2.14 2.08
N LYS A 156 -17.76 3.15 1.30
CA LYS A 156 -18.59 4.27 1.80
C LYS A 156 -20.08 3.94 1.92
N GLU A 157 -20.54 2.94 1.16
CA GLU A 157 -21.94 2.51 1.12
C GLU A 157 -22.19 1.31 2.05
N LYS A 158 -21.12 0.66 2.51
CA LYS A 158 -21.18 -0.49 3.42
C LYS A 158 -21.05 -0.07 4.89
N THR A 159 -21.69 -0.83 5.74
CA THR A 159 -21.49 -0.69 7.19
C THR A 159 -20.07 -1.06 7.59
N PRO A 160 -19.56 -0.56 8.73
CA PRO A 160 -18.24 -0.95 9.25
C PRO A 160 -18.08 -2.47 9.41
N GLU A 161 -19.15 -3.18 9.80
CA GLU A 161 -19.18 -4.63 9.93
C GLU A 161 -18.99 -5.34 8.58
N GLU A 162 -19.70 -4.92 7.54
CA GLU A 162 -19.57 -5.49 6.20
C GLU A 162 -18.17 -5.27 5.64
N VAL A 163 -17.60 -4.07 5.82
CA VAL A 163 -16.21 -3.77 5.41
C VAL A 163 -15.24 -4.66 6.18
N HIS A 164 -15.41 -4.81 7.50
CA HIS A 164 -14.55 -5.67 8.31
C HIS A 164 -14.58 -7.13 7.86
N MET A 165 -15.77 -7.68 7.68
CA MET A 165 -15.93 -9.07 7.28
C MET A 165 -15.37 -9.34 5.88
N LYS A 166 -15.58 -8.42 4.93
CA LYS A 166 -15.01 -8.50 3.59
C LYS A 166 -13.47 -8.43 3.63
N VAL A 167 -12.91 -7.46 4.33
CA VAL A 167 -11.44 -7.33 4.48
C VAL A 167 -10.86 -8.61 5.09
N LYS A 168 -11.44 -9.12 6.17
CA LYS A 168 -10.98 -10.33 6.85
C LYS A 168 -10.96 -11.57 5.94
N ARG A 169 -11.99 -11.76 5.10
CA ARG A 169 -12.03 -12.89 4.16
C ARG A 169 -11.08 -12.71 2.99
N VAL A 170 -11.13 -11.55 2.33
CA VAL A 170 -10.36 -11.30 1.11
C VAL A 170 -8.86 -11.28 1.39
N THR A 171 -8.40 -10.72 2.51
CA THR A 171 -6.97 -10.75 2.88
C THR A 171 -6.46 -12.17 3.07
N ARG A 172 -7.28 -13.06 3.66
CA ARG A 172 -6.93 -14.49 3.78
C ARG A 172 -6.89 -15.17 2.41
N ILE A 173 -7.89 -14.95 1.56
CA ILE A 173 -7.92 -15.50 0.20
C ILE A 173 -6.67 -15.07 -0.58
N MET A 174 -6.31 -13.81 -0.53
CA MET A 174 -5.13 -13.30 -1.24
C MET A 174 -3.82 -13.92 -0.75
N ALA A 175 -3.68 -14.13 0.54
CA ALA A 175 -2.52 -14.81 1.11
C ALA A 175 -2.42 -16.25 0.62
N GLU A 176 -3.55 -17.00 0.60
CA GLU A 176 -3.60 -18.39 0.08
C GLU A 176 -3.40 -18.46 -1.44
N LEU A 177 -3.76 -17.40 -2.18
CA LEU A 177 -3.47 -17.27 -3.60
C LEU A 177 -2.00 -16.91 -3.89
N GLY A 178 -1.20 -16.56 -2.88
CA GLY A 178 0.24 -16.38 -3.01
C GLY A 178 0.74 -14.93 -2.88
N ALA A 179 -0.03 -14.02 -2.30
CA ALA A 179 0.51 -12.73 -1.87
C ALA A 179 1.50 -12.91 -0.69
N ASP A 180 2.63 -12.22 -0.72
CA ASP A 180 3.65 -12.28 0.35
C ASP A 180 3.41 -11.23 1.45
N LEU A 181 2.74 -10.14 1.11
CA LEU A 181 2.33 -9.05 1.99
C LEU A 181 0.94 -8.58 1.57
N ILE A 182 0.17 -8.03 2.49
CA ILE A 182 -1.19 -7.53 2.21
C ILE A 182 -1.31 -6.05 2.55
N LYS A 183 -1.94 -5.30 1.64
CA LYS A 183 -2.39 -3.91 1.83
C LYS A 183 -3.91 -3.90 1.91
N CYS A 184 -4.50 -3.39 3.01
CA CYS A 184 -5.95 -3.40 3.22
C CYS A 184 -6.46 -2.22 4.05
N PHE A 185 -7.78 -2.07 4.15
CA PHE A 185 -8.39 -1.06 5.03
C PHE A 185 -8.15 -1.36 6.51
N TYR A 186 -7.92 -0.32 7.30
CA TYR A 186 -8.04 -0.41 8.76
C TYR A 186 -9.52 -0.46 9.13
N THR A 187 -9.94 -1.51 9.81
CA THR A 187 -11.35 -1.79 10.13
C THR A 187 -11.72 -1.52 11.60
N GLY A 188 -11.02 -0.58 12.24
CA GLY A 188 -11.29 -0.19 13.61
C GLY A 188 -10.75 -1.16 14.66
N ASP A 189 -11.44 -1.21 15.80
CA ASP A 189 -10.97 -1.96 16.98
C ASP A 189 -10.84 -3.47 16.75
N ARG A 190 -11.57 -4.01 15.81
CA ARG A 190 -11.52 -5.42 15.44
C ARG A 190 -10.42 -5.78 14.43
N PHE A 191 -9.58 -4.83 14.04
CA PHE A 191 -8.53 -5.10 13.03
C PHE A 191 -7.58 -6.23 13.44
N GLN A 192 -7.40 -6.48 14.74
CA GLN A 192 -6.63 -7.62 15.25
C GLN A 192 -7.12 -8.95 14.64
N GLU A 193 -8.43 -9.13 14.45
CA GLU A 193 -8.99 -10.33 13.83
C GLU A 193 -8.54 -10.51 12.37
N VAL A 194 -8.36 -9.40 11.63
CA VAL A 194 -7.81 -9.44 10.27
C VAL A 194 -6.34 -9.87 10.30
N ALA A 195 -5.55 -9.25 11.19
CA ALA A 195 -4.13 -9.55 11.33
C ALA A 195 -3.88 -11.01 11.73
N ASP A 196 -4.65 -11.53 12.70
CA ASP A 196 -4.51 -12.90 13.19
C ASP A 196 -5.00 -13.94 12.17
N ASN A 197 -5.97 -13.58 11.31
CA ASN A 197 -6.52 -14.46 10.28
C ASN A 197 -5.64 -14.54 9.03
N THR A 198 -4.72 -13.61 8.83
CA THR A 198 -3.90 -13.49 7.60
C THR A 198 -2.48 -13.99 7.87
N PRO A 199 -2.01 -15.07 7.21
CA PRO A 199 -0.72 -15.72 7.54
C PRO A 199 0.51 -14.94 7.05
N VAL A 200 0.32 -13.80 6.40
CA VAL A 200 1.39 -12.92 5.90
C VAL A 200 1.27 -11.50 6.51
N PRO A 201 2.34 -10.69 6.50
CA PRO A 201 2.29 -9.34 7.07
C PRO A 201 1.20 -8.47 6.43
N VAL A 202 0.36 -7.82 7.26
CA VAL A 202 -0.70 -6.89 6.81
C VAL A 202 -0.31 -5.44 7.09
N PHE A 203 -0.63 -4.57 6.14
CA PHE A 203 -0.40 -3.13 6.18
C PHE A 203 -1.71 -2.39 5.93
N THR A 204 -1.96 -1.31 6.68
CA THR A 204 -3.17 -0.53 6.50
C THR A 204 -3.00 0.61 5.51
N ILE A 205 -4.06 0.90 4.73
CA ILE A 205 -4.09 2.04 3.82
C ILE A 205 -4.43 3.34 4.54
N GLY A 206 -3.91 4.46 3.99
CA GLY A 206 -4.29 5.80 4.44
C GLY A 206 -5.73 6.17 4.09
N ALA A 207 -6.25 5.60 3.00
CA ALA A 207 -7.51 5.94 2.35
C ALA A 207 -7.55 7.42 1.95
N GLU A 208 -8.58 8.17 2.31
CA GLU A 208 -8.69 9.59 1.99
C GLU A 208 -7.71 10.45 2.78
N LYS A 209 -7.49 11.68 2.29
CA LYS A 209 -6.73 12.68 3.05
C LYS A 209 -7.49 13.04 4.32
N LEU A 210 -6.85 12.89 5.46
CA LEU A 210 -7.37 13.27 6.77
C LEU A 210 -7.08 14.76 7.05
N ASP A 211 -7.92 15.38 7.85
CA ASP A 211 -7.92 16.83 8.08
C ASP A 211 -6.70 17.31 8.87
N THR A 212 -6.19 16.49 9.79
CA THR A 212 -5.08 16.85 10.68
C THR A 212 -3.97 15.82 10.67
N ASP A 213 -2.75 16.26 10.95
CA ASP A 213 -1.59 15.38 11.14
C ASP A 213 -1.81 14.44 12.33
N LEU A 214 -2.48 14.90 13.40
CA LEU A 214 -2.82 14.07 14.55
C LEU A 214 -3.69 12.87 14.12
N ALA A 215 -4.73 13.10 13.31
CA ALA A 215 -5.60 12.02 12.83
C ALA A 215 -4.84 10.98 11.97
N VAL A 216 -3.84 11.43 11.21
CA VAL A 216 -2.95 10.53 10.44
C VAL A 216 -2.10 9.66 11.38
N LEU A 217 -1.53 10.28 12.42
CA LEU A 217 -0.71 9.58 13.42
C LEU A 217 -1.56 8.62 14.26
N ASP A 218 -2.76 9.02 14.68
CA ASP A 218 -3.72 8.16 15.39
C ASP A 218 -4.08 6.91 14.58
N LYS A 219 -4.36 7.08 13.30
CA LYS A 219 -4.66 5.97 12.40
C LYS A 219 -3.47 5.00 12.30
N ALA A 220 -2.26 5.53 12.15
CA ALA A 220 -1.05 4.72 12.08
C ALA A 220 -0.78 3.96 13.39
N TRP A 221 -0.92 4.65 14.54
CA TRP A 221 -0.73 4.06 15.86
C TRP A 221 -1.73 2.95 16.15
N ASN A 222 -3.02 3.21 15.90
CA ASN A 222 -4.09 2.22 16.09
C ASN A 222 -3.88 1.00 15.17
N SER A 223 -3.48 1.21 13.93
CA SER A 223 -3.16 0.12 12.99
C SER A 223 -2.09 -0.82 13.53
N VAL A 224 -0.96 -0.27 13.95
CA VAL A 224 0.17 -1.07 14.47
C VAL A 224 -0.19 -1.71 15.82
N LYS A 225 -0.88 -1.00 16.69
CA LYS A 225 -1.34 -1.54 17.97
C LYS A 225 -2.27 -2.74 17.81
N ARG A 226 -3.02 -2.80 16.70
CA ARG A 226 -3.96 -3.87 16.35
C ARG A 226 -3.38 -4.90 15.39
N GLY A 227 -2.06 -5.05 15.33
CA GLY A 227 -1.39 -6.15 14.62
C GLY A 227 -0.94 -5.85 13.20
N ALA A 228 -1.19 -4.65 12.65
CA ALA A 228 -0.58 -4.30 11.37
C ALA A 228 0.96 -4.24 11.50
N ARG A 229 1.66 -4.69 10.45
CA ARG A 229 3.12 -4.62 10.35
C ARG A 229 3.59 -3.29 9.75
N GLY A 230 2.73 -2.27 9.81
CA GLY A 230 2.99 -0.91 9.36
C GLY A 230 1.86 -0.33 8.51
N ILE A 231 2.21 0.67 7.73
CA ILE A 231 1.28 1.47 6.94
C ILE A 231 1.74 1.62 5.49
N ILE A 232 0.77 1.71 4.56
CA ILE A 232 0.99 2.11 3.16
C ILE A 232 0.13 3.34 2.90
N PHE A 233 0.67 4.53 3.12
CA PHE A 233 -0.05 5.79 3.02
C PHE A 233 0.41 6.61 1.81
N GLY A 234 -0.54 7.19 1.09
CA GLY A 234 -0.30 8.07 -0.05
C GLY A 234 -0.65 9.52 0.28
N ARG A 235 -1.89 9.92 -0.03
CA ARG A 235 -2.41 11.29 0.14
C ARG A 235 -2.10 11.90 1.51
N ASN A 236 -2.16 11.12 2.56
CA ASN A 236 -1.84 11.57 3.92
C ASN A 236 -0.37 11.97 4.10
N ILE A 237 0.55 11.49 3.24
CA ILE A 237 1.98 11.86 3.28
C ILE A 237 2.27 12.95 2.24
N PHE A 238 2.02 12.71 0.94
CA PHE A 238 2.45 13.65 -0.10
C PHE A 238 1.62 14.95 -0.14
N MET A 239 0.38 14.95 0.38
CA MET A 239 -0.46 16.14 0.54
C MET A 239 -0.32 16.78 1.93
N ALA A 240 0.60 16.32 2.78
CA ALA A 240 0.85 16.94 4.07
C ALA A 240 1.50 18.33 3.87
N LYS A 241 1.24 19.25 4.79
CA LYS A 241 1.85 20.57 4.77
C LYS A 241 3.38 20.52 4.90
N ASP A 242 3.87 19.57 5.70
CA ASP A 242 5.29 19.28 5.86
C ASP A 242 5.50 17.75 5.87
N PRO A 243 5.65 17.14 4.68
CA PRO A 243 5.80 15.68 4.57
C PRO A 243 7.01 15.14 5.34
N ALA A 244 8.10 15.93 5.42
CA ALA A 244 9.32 15.50 6.10
C ALA A 244 9.13 15.39 7.62
N LYS A 245 8.46 16.37 8.23
CA LYS A 245 8.11 16.32 9.66
C LYS A 245 7.11 15.20 9.95
N LEU A 246 6.07 15.07 9.13
CA LEU A 246 5.06 14.03 9.31
C LEU A 246 5.68 12.62 9.24
N ARG A 247 6.61 12.36 8.30
CA ARG A 247 7.30 11.06 8.23
C ARG A 247 8.15 10.76 9.48
N LYS A 248 8.84 11.78 10.04
CA LYS A 248 9.56 11.62 11.30
C LYS A 248 8.62 11.26 12.45
N ALA A 249 7.48 11.96 12.54
CA ALA A 249 6.44 11.67 13.53
C ALA A 249 5.83 10.28 13.33
N LEU A 250 5.55 9.88 12.09
CA LEU A 250 5.09 8.53 11.76
C LEU A 250 6.12 7.47 12.18
N ASN A 251 7.42 7.72 12.00
CA ASN A 251 8.45 6.80 12.47
C ASN A 251 8.47 6.66 14.00
N ASP A 252 8.31 7.76 14.72
CA ASP A 252 8.23 7.72 16.19
C ASP A 252 7.01 6.89 16.64
N VAL A 253 5.86 7.09 15.99
CA VAL A 253 4.61 6.38 16.31
C VAL A 253 4.67 4.90 15.92
N VAL A 254 5.07 4.60 14.69
CA VAL A 254 5.02 3.25 14.10
C VAL A 254 6.13 2.34 14.63
N ASN A 255 7.33 2.87 14.81
CA ASN A 255 8.53 2.09 15.16
C ASN A 255 9.00 2.26 16.61
N GLN A 256 8.76 3.43 17.23
CA GLN A 256 9.21 3.72 18.59
C GLN A 256 8.07 3.67 19.61
N GLY A 257 6.81 3.50 19.16
CA GLY A 257 5.63 3.40 20.04
C GLY A 257 5.25 4.72 20.73
N ALA A 258 5.70 5.85 20.20
CA ALA A 258 5.33 7.16 20.73
C ALA A 258 3.83 7.40 20.60
N ARG A 259 3.24 8.11 21.57
CA ARG A 259 1.85 8.54 21.46
C ARG A 259 1.71 9.59 20.36
N PRO A 260 0.62 9.57 19.58
CA PRO A 260 0.38 10.53 18.50
C PRO A 260 0.51 11.99 18.94
N GLU A 261 -0.06 12.35 20.09
CA GLU A 261 -0.02 13.71 20.63
C GLU A 261 1.41 14.16 21.00
N ASP A 262 2.25 13.23 21.49
CA ASP A 262 3.65 13.51 21.81
C ASP A 262 4.46 13.71 20.53
N ALA A 263 4.20 12.91 19.50
CA ALA A 263 4.82 13.05 18.20
C ALA A 263 4.43 14.38 17.51
N VAL A 264 3.15 14.79 17.59
CA VAL A 264 2.69 16.11 17.11
C VAL A 264 3.48 17.23 17.78
N ARG A 265 3.56 17.22 19.12
CA ARG A 265 4.30 18.24 19.89
C ARG A 265 5.79 18.25 19.54
N LYS A 266 6.43 17.08 19.52
CA LYS A 266 7.86 16.92 19.22
C LYS A 266 8.26 17.47 17.86
N HIS A 267 7.42 17.28 16.85
CA HIS A 267 7.71 17.68 15.48
C HIS A 267 7.05 19.00 15.06
N GLY A 268 6.31 19.66 15.93
CA GLY A 268 5.62 20.92 15.63
C GLY A 268 4.58 20.78 14.51
N LEU A 269 3.82 19.69 14.53
CA LEU A 269 2.69 19.40 13.63
C LEU A 269 1.38 19.99 14.18
N LYS A 270 0.31 19.91 13.39
CA LYS A 270 -1.01 20.43 13.78
C LYS A 270 -2.10 19.36 13.71
#